data_2e15375c2464cefe2270674369a128ad
#
_entry.id   2e15375c2464cefe2270674369a128ad
#
_cell.length_a   1.000
_cell.length_b   1.000
_cell.length_c   1.000
_cell.angle_alpha   90.00
_cell.angle_beta   90.00
_cell.angle_gamma   90.00
#
_symmetry.space_group_name_H-M   'P 1'
#
loop_
_entity.id
_entity.type
_entity.pdbx_description
1 polymer ?
#
loop_
_entity_poly.entity_id
_entity_poly.type
_entity_poly.pdbx_seq_one_letter_code
_entity_poly.pdbx_strand_id
1 'polypeptide(L)'
;MSIMAHYVRVLPYRTFRLHPAVCPPYNADFDGDEMNLHVPQSEEARSEAALLMSVQDQLISPRYGGPIIGGIRDFITGAYILTSDESFLSKEEFFNLALLGGYAGVLPEPKGEKDGTKLYTGKQLFSLFLPKDFNFIITSKWNKSIKGEGKDVVIKNGELISGVIDKASIGAEEPDSVLHRIAKDYGNDVAQQFLNSILVMLKTFITHRGFTYGYSDLWLSEDTHKEITEVITKAYDKIGELIQQYKEGTLPLTRGLSPEEALELYLVNELSRARDRAGRIADRSFPNNNAGVIMASTGARGSTLNIGQMTAVLGQQSIRGKRIHKGYHNRSLPHFKINDTNPDAKGFVKSNYRDGLTPLEFFFHAMGGREGLVDTAVRTQQSGYMQRRLINALEHLKLEYDSTVRDPHGNIIQYLYGEDGIDPAKSDHGEAVNISRIIESESVVDEGTKATEEEIIHILDQNISNLNLKLKSNIENILLQNKLSKQGIEKVIKKIIDLIERAMVEPGEAVGVVTAQSIGEPGTQMTLRTFHYAGVKERNVTLGLPRLIELVDARKKPITPTMDIYLDEEHRISREKALSVAKEIIHTKVIDVVEKTD
;
A
#
# COMPACT_ATOMS: atom_id res chain seq x y z
N MET A 1 5.15 16.30 7.18
CA MET A 1 6.11 16.50 8.30
C MET A 1 5.40 16.16 9.59
N SER A 2 6.06 15.41 10.47
CA SER A 2 5.47 15.04 11.75
C SER A 2 6.27 15.64 12.89
N ILE A 3 5.58 16.17 13.90
CA ILE A 3 6.15 16.65 15.15
C ILE A 3 5.49 15.87 16.27
N MET A 4 6.26 15.15 17.07
CA MET A 4 5.76 14.36 18.18
C MET A 4 6.59 14.64 19.43
N ALA A 5 5.95 14.53 20.60
CA ALA A 5 6.62 14.65 21.88
C ALA A 5 7.22 13.33 22.32
N HIS A 6 8.50 13.33 22.65
CA HIS A 6 9.26 12.19 23.14
C HIS A 6 9.86 12.46 24.50
N TYR A 7 9.92 11.46 25.35
CA TYR A 7 10.74 11.50 26.54
C TYR A 7 12.20 11.23 26.17
N VAL A 8 13.08 12.14 26.53
CA VAL A 8 14.50 12.12 26.13
C VAL A 8 15.33 11.33 27.13
N ARG A 9 16.15 10.42 26.63
CA ARG A 9 17.25 9.81 27.39
C ARG A 9 18.57 10.38 26.88
N VAL A 10 19.27 11.12 27.73
CA VAL A 10 20.56 11.71 27.39
C VAL A 10 21.64 10.63 27.32
N LEU A 11 22.37 10.60 26.22
CA LEU A 11 23.48 9.69 25.93
C LEU A 11 24.72 10.48 25.48
N PRO A 12 25.94 9.94 25.64
CA PRO A 12 27.18 10.63 25.28
C PRO A 12 27.49 10.65 23.78
N TYR A 13 26.46 10.74 22.92
CA TYR A 13 26.61 10.72 21.48
C TYR A 13 25.98 11.97 20.85
N ARG A 14 26.41 12.31 19.63
CA ARG A 14 25.90 13.46 18.86
C ARG A 14 24.85 13.05 17.82
N THR A 15 24.11 11.99 18.09
CA THR A 15 23.09 11.45 17.18
C THR A 15 21.79 11.18 17.92
N PHE A 16 20.67 11.37 17.23
CA PHE A 16 19.38 10.88 17.72
C PHE A 16 19.28 9.37 17.50
N ARG A 17 18.62 8.70 18.43
CA ARG A 17 18.30 7.28 18.34
C ARG A 17 16.81 7.12 18.50
N LEU A 18 16.16 6.61 17.47
CA LEU A 18 14.71 6.41 17.42
C LEU A 18 14.39 4.92 17.33
N HIS A 19 13.26 4.54 17.88
CA HIS A 19 12.74 3.21 17.68
C HIS A 19 12.29 3.04 16.22
N PRO A 20 12.61 1.92 15.53
CA PRO A 20 12.25 1.72 14.13
C PRO A 20 10.76 1.86 13.83
N ALA A 21 9.87 1.48 14.76
CA ALA A 21 8.42 1.60 14.59
C ALA A 21 7.93 3.07 14.43
N VAL A 22 8.73 4.05 14.84
CA VAL A 22 8.41 5.48 14.75
C VAL A 22 9.01 6.13 13.49
N CYS A 23 9.80 5.40 12.72
CA CYS A 23 10.38 5.90 11.46
C CYS A 23 9.33 6.23 10.38
N PRO A 24 8.25 5.44 10.16
CA PRO A 24 7.26 5.76 9.13
C PRO A 24 6.61 7.13 9.26
N PRO A 25 6.10 7.57 10.44
CA PRO A 25 5.49 8.90 10.57
C PRO A 25 6.47 10.05 10.32
N TYR A 26 7.75 9.86 10.57
CA TYR A 26 8.78 10.83 10.23
C TYR A 26 9.28 10.72 8.79
N ASN A 27 8.92 9.64 8.09
CA ASN A 27 9.53 9.25 6.82
C ASN A 27 11.06 9.29 6.90
N ALA A 28 11.61 8.81 8.04
CA ALA A 28 13.02 8.84 8.35
C ALA A 28 13.65 7.46 8.15
N ASP A 29 14.89 7.47 7.70
CA ASP A 29 15.78 6.32 7.73
C ASP A 29 17.13 6.71 8.38
N PHE A 30 18.08 5.81 8.40
CA PHE A 30 19.35 6.02 9.12
C PHE A 30 20.53 6.18 8.16
N ASP A 31 20.31 6.77 6.99
CA ASP A 31 21.32 7.00 5.95
C ASP A 31 21.95 8.39 5.97
N GLY A 32 21.66 9.19 7.01
CA GLY A 32 22.18 10.54 7.19
C GLY A 32 21.09 11.61 7.35
N ASP A 33 19.84 11.19 7.56
CA ASP A 33 18.74 12.10 7.85
C ASP A 33 19.03 12.95 9.09
N GLU A 34 18.65 14.22 9.04
CA GLU A 34 18.73 15.17 10.15
C GLU A 34 17.33 15.51 10.66
N MET A 35 17.22 15.79 11.96
CA MET A 35 15.98 16.16 12.62
C MET A 35 16.18 17.37 13.52
N ASN A 36 15.10 18.13 13.73
CA ASN A 36 15.09 19.24 14.67
C ASN A 36 14.56 18.79 16.03
N LEU A 37 15.23 19.23 17.10
CA LEU A 37 14.80 19.05 18.48
C LEU A 37 14.28 20.39 19.03
N HIS A 38 13.06 20.37 19.52
CA HIS A 38 12.44 21.50 20.22
C HIS A 38 12.30 21.18 21.70
N VAL A 39 12.74 22.08 22.57
CA VAL A 39 12.60 21.93 24.02
C VAL A 39 11.57 22.95 24.52
N PRO A 40 10.36 22.52 24.92
CA PRO A 40 9.32 23.43 25.44
C PRO A 40 9.80 24.15 26.70
N GLN A 41 9.60 25.46 26.77
CA GLN A 41 10.07 26.29 27.88
C GLN A 41 8.96 26.65 28.89
N SER A 42 7.72 26.86 28.41
CA SER A 42 6.59 27.19 29.29
C SER A 42 5.86 25.93 29.76
N GLU A 43 5.20 26.02 30.90
CA GLU A 43 4.38 24.90 31.44
C GLU A 43 3.17 24.60 30.54
N GLU A 44 2.61 25.62 29.89
CA GLU A 44 1.53 25.45 28.91
C GLU A 44 2.00 24.61 27.71
N ALA A 45 3.14 24.97 27.11
CA ALA A 45 3.71 24.22 25.98
C ALA A 45 4.10 22.78 26.38
N ARG A 46 4.58 22.58 27.61
CA ARG A 46 4.91 21.24 28.15
C ARG A 46 3.65 20.40 28.35
N SER A 47 2.58 21.01 28.86
CA SER A 47 1.28 20.34 29.04
C SER A 47 0.66 19.95 27.71
N GLU A 48 0.68 20.84 26.74
CA GLU A 48 0.20 20.57 25.39
C GLU A 48 1.02 19.45 24.71
N ALA A 49 2.35 19.50 24.80
CA ALA A 49 3.22 18.46 24.29
C ALA A 49 2.92 17.08 24.93
N ALA A 50 2.68 17.03 26.22
CA ALA A 50 2.41 15.80 26.93
C ALA A 50 1.02 15.20 26.65
N LEU A 51 -0.02 16.04 26.49
CA LEU A 51 -1.39 15.62 26.35
C LEU A 51 -1.85 15.41 24.89
N LEU A 52 -1.29 16.19 23.94
CA LEU A 52 -1.75 16.18 22.56
C LEU A 52 -0.71 15.64 21.57
N MET A 53 0.58 15.73 21.89
CA MET A 53 1.64 15.40 20.93
C MET A 53 2.40 14.13 21.28
N SER A 54 2.00 13.40 22.30
CA SER A 54 2.69 12.16 22.68
C SER A 54 2.61 11.11 21.56
N VAL A 55 3.65 10.28 21.44
CA VAL A 55 3.76 9.29 20.35
C VAL A 55 2.57 8.33 20.35
N GLN A 56 2.08 7.95 21.53
CA GLN A 56 0.94 7.04 21.65
C GLN A 56 -0.37 7.61 21.09
N ASP A 57 -0.55 8.93 21.18
CA ASP A 57 -1.75 9.58 20.65
C ASP A 57 -1.66 9.81 19.13
N GLN A 58 -0.46 9.65 18.56
CA GLN A 58 -0.19 9.76 17.12
C GLN A 58 -0.11 8.40 16.42
N LEU A 59 -0.68 7.34 16.99
CA LEU A 59 -0.72 6.01 16.36
C LEU A 59 -1.51 6.02 15.06
N ILE A 60 -2.58 6.80 15.00
CA ILE A 60 -3.50 6.88 13.86
C ILE A 60 -3.22 8.13 13.03
N SER A 61 -3.15 7.96 11.72
CA SER A 61 -2.93 9.06 10.78
C SER A 61 -4.22 9.84 10.52
N PRO A 62 -4.21 11.19 10.57
CA PRO A 62 -5.35 12.02 10.17
C PRO A 62 -5.60 12.01 8.66
N ARG A 63 -4.75 11.39 7.85
CA ARG A 63 -4.91 11.31 6.40
C ARG A 63 -5.99 10.32 5.98
N TYR A 64 -6.06 9.16 6.64
CA TYR A 64 -6.96 8.06 6.25
C TYR A 64 -7.48 7.21 7.42
N GLY A 65 -7.22 7.62 8.66
CA GLY A 65 -7.70 6.91 9.84
C GLY A 65 -7.07 5.55 10.11
N GLY A 66 -5.93 5.24 9.51
CA GLY A 66 -5.19 4.00 9.74
C GLY A 66 -3.91 4.20 10.54
N PRO A 67 -3.30 3.13 11.06
CA PRO A 67 -2.11 3.21 11.89
C PRO A 67 -0.89 3.62 11.06
N ILE A 68 -0.13 4.60 11.54
CA ILE A 68 1.12 5.03 10.91
C ILE A 68 2.35 4.48 11.65
N ILE A 69 2.19 4.12 12.92
CA ILE A 69 3.21 3.48 13.76
C ILE A 69 2.91 1.99 13.83
N GLY A 70 3.92 1.15 13.69
CA GLY A 70 3.74 -0.30 13.71
C GLY A 70 5.04 -1.06 13.47
N GLY A 71 4.96 -2.38 13.39
CA GLY A 71 6.10 -3.23 13.09
C GLY A 71 6.61 -3.02 11.66
N ILE A 72 7.93 -3.01 11.49
CA ILE A 72 8.59 -2.92 10.19
C ILE A 72 9.71 -3.94 10.07
N ARG A 73 10.04 -4.33 8.84
CA ARG A 73 11.22 -5.17 8.50
C ARG A 73 11.34 -6.43 9.36
N ASP A 74 12.34 -6.51 10.23
CA ASP A 74 12.66 -7.70 11.03
C ASP A 74 11.55 -8.07 12.03
N PHE A 75 10.77 -7.10 12.50
CA PHE A 75 9.61 -7.39 13.34
C PHE A 75 8.54 -8.20 12.59
N ILE A 76 8.34 -7.89 11.30
CA ILE A 76 7.39 -8.63 10.44
C ILE A 76 7.93 -10.02 10.13
N THR A 77 9.21 -10.12 9.76
CA THR A 77 9.86 -11.41 9.52
C THR A 77 9.83 -12.29 10.77
N GLY A 78 10.18 -11.71 11.93
CA GLY A 78 10.13 -12.41 13.22
C GLY A 78 8.73 -12.89 13.59
N ALA A 79 7.71 -12.06 13.36
CA ALA A 79 6.32 -12.43 13.61
C ALA A 79 5.86 -13.60 12.73
N TYR A 80 6.21 -13.59 11.44
CA TYR A 80 5.91 -14.67 10.51
C TYR A 80 6.57 -15.98 10.95
N ILE A 81 7.88 -15.95 11.22
CA ILE A 81 8.63 -17.15 11.61
C ILE A 81 8.11 -17.69 12.95
N LEU A 82 7.81 -16.82 13.91
CA LEU A 82 7.27 -17.22 15.21
C LEU A 82 5.91 -17.90 15.06
N THR A 83 5.00 -17.33 14.26
CA THR A 83 3.62 -17.83 14.15
C THR A 83 3.42 -18.88 13.07
N SER A 84 4.48 -19.29 12.37
CA SER A 84 4.44 -20.41 11.43
C SER A 84 4.08 -21.73 12.13
N ASP A 85 3.45 -22.66 11.41
CA ASP A 85 3.03 -23.95 11.98
C ASP A 85 4.22 -24.84 12.39
N GLU A 86 5.42 -24.56 11.89
CA GLU A 86 6.65 -25.26 12.21
C GLU A 86 7.41 -24.68 13.43
N SER A 87 6.92 -23.61 14.02
CA SER A 87 7.58 -22.92 15.14
C SER A 87 7.19 -23.52 16.48
N PHE A 88 8.11 -24.29 17.04
CA PHE A 88 7.99 -24.87 18.36
C PHE A 88 9.04 -24.30 19.30
N LEU A 89 8.65 -24.01 20.54
CA LEU A 89 9.49 -23.43 21.57
C LEU A 89 9.56 -24.36 22.77
N SER A 90 10.75 -24.49 23.37
CA SER A 90 10.91 -25.14 24.65
C SER A 90 10.23 -24.31 25.77
N LYS A 91 10.00 -24.92 26.91
CA LYS A 91 9.40 -24.23 28.07
C LYS A 91 10.25 -23.03 28.51
N GLU A 92 11.57 -23.19 28.51
CA GLU A 92 12.51 -22.13 28.91
C GLU A 92 12.50 -20.95 27.91
N GLU A 93 12.56 -21.24 26.61
CA GLU A 93 12.49 -20.21 25.58
C GLU A 93 11.16 -19.46 25.62
N PHE A 94 10.05 -20.18 25.74
CA PHE A 94 8.73 -19.59 25.83
C PHE A 94 8.59 -18.65 27.03
N PHE A 95 9.06 -19.12 28.22
CA PHE A 95 9.03 -18.32 29.44
C PHE A 95 9.90 -17.08 29.35
N ASN A 96 11.12 -17.20 28.83
CA ASN A 96 12.04 -16.09 28.69
C ASN A 96 11.49 -15.03 27.72
N LEU A 97 10.93 -15.45 26.59
CA LEU A 97 10.34 -14.52 25.61
C LEU A 97 9.08 -13.83 26.15
N ALA A 98 8.23 -14.57 26.88
CA ALA A 98 7.05 -14.01 27.52
C ALA A 98 7.42 -12.95 28.58
N LEU A 99 8.40 -13.27 29.43
CA LEU A 99 8.88 -12.37 30.48
C LEU A 99 9.49 -11.10 29.91
N LEU A 100 10.32 -11.21 28.84
CA LEU A 100 10.93 -10.07 28.18
C LEU A 100 9.90 -9.19 27.46
N GLY A 101 8.81 -9.77 26.97
CA GLY A 101 7.65 -9.04 26.49
C GLY A 101 6.81 -8.37 27.59
N GLY A 102 7.15 -8.57 28.87
CA GLY A 102 6.44 -7.99 30.02
C GLY A 102 5.25 -8.83 30.53
N TYR A 103 5.10 -10.08 30.09
CA TYR A 103 4.03 -10.94 30.56
C TYR A 103 4.38 -11.55 31.92
N ALA A 104 3.54 -11.29 32.92
CA ALA A 104 3.70 -11.80 34.32
C ALA A 104 2.56 -12.72 34.75
N GLY A 105 1.75 -13.20 33.80
CA GLY A 105 0.60 -14.06 34.10
C GLY A 105 0.93 -15.55 34.19
N VAL A 106 -0.13 -16.36 34.36
CA VAL A 106 -0.02 -17.83 34.37
C VAL A 106 0.24 -18.32 32.94
N LEU A 107 1.22 -19.21 32.79
CA LEU A 107 1.53 -19.81 31.49
C LEU A 107 0.43 -20.78 31.07
N PRO A 108 0.06 -20.80 29.80
CA PRO A 108 -0.88 -21.79 29.26
C PRO A 108 -0.26 -23.17 29.21
N GLU A 109 -1.08 -24.19 29.05
CA GLU A 109 -0.59 -25.54 28.78
C GLU A 109 0.00 -25.66 27.38
N PRO A 110 1.06 -26.46 27.17
CA PRO A 110 1.66 -26.63 25.83
C PRO A 110 0.68 -27.34 24.88
N LYS A 111 0.41 -26.74 23.73
CA LYS A 111 -0.51 -27.26 22.69
C LYS A 111 0.23 -27.94 21.54
N GLY A 112 1.56 -27.78 21.42
CA GLY A 112 2.38 -28.39 20.37
C GLY A 112 2.97 -29.72 20.83
N GLU A 113 3.24 -30.61 19.86
CA GLU A 113 3.94 -31.86 20.07
C GLU A 113 4.95 -32.07 18.94
N LYS A 114 6.18 -32.36 19.30
CA LYS A 114 7.23 -32.72 18.34
C LYS A 114 8.07 -33.82 18.95
N ASP A 115 8.26 -34.91 18.20
CA ASP A 115 9.06 -36.09 18.62
C ASP A 115 8.65 -36.65 20.01
N GLY A 116 7.32 -36.64 20.32
CA GLY A 116 6.79 -37.11 21.58
C GLY A 116 7.02 -36.16 22.78
N THR A 117 7.59 -34.98 22.55
CA THR A 117 7.81 -33.96 23.60
C THR A 117 6.75 -32.85 23.44
N LYS A 118 6.08 -32.51 24.55
CA LYS A 118 5.14 -31.39 24.60
C LYS A 118 5.91 -30.07 24.54
N LEU A 119 5.64 -29.28 23.52
CA LEU A 119 6.26 -27.98 23.25
C LEU A 119 5.20 -26.88 23.18
N TYR A 120 5.62 -25.65 23.34
CA TYR A 120 4.79 -24.49 23.13
C TYR A 120 4.84 -24.07 21.66
N THR A 121 3.73 -23.54 21.13
CA THR A 121 3.69 -22.97 19.78
C THR A 121 3.93 -21.46 19.84
N GLY A 122 4.54 -20.90 18.79
CA GLY A 122 4.71 -19.47 18.71
C GLY A 122 3.38 -18.69 18.66
N LYS A 123 2.31 -19.33 18.16
CA LYS A 123 0.94 -18.76 18.19
C LYS A 123 0.44 -18.57 19.62
N GLN A 124 0.73 -19.51 20.52
CA GLN A 124 0.40 -19.36 21.93
C GLN A 124 1.16 -18.18 22.57
N LEU A 125 2.44 -18.01 22.23
CA LEU A 125 3.24 -16.91 22.73
C LEU A 125 2.68 -15.54 22.27
N PHE A 126 2.32 -15.42 21.00
CA PHE A 126 1.72 -14.20 20.47
C PHE A 126 0.39 -13.88 21.16
N SER A 127 -0.43 -14.89 21.41
CA SER A 127 -1.74 -14.76 22.07
C SER A 127 -1.68 -14.20 23.49
N LEU A 128 -0.57 -14.36 24.20
CA LEU A 128 -0.41 -13.83 25.57
C LEU A 128 -0.53 -12.30 25.66
N PHE A 129 -0.24 -11.61 24.57
CA PHE A 129 -0.22 -10.14 24.51
C PHE A 129 -1.51 -9.54 23.93
N LEU A 130 -2.44 -10.38 23.46
CA LEU A 130 -3.73 -9.92 22.95
C LEU A 130 -4.74 -9.70 24.10
N PRO A 131 -5.67 -8.73 23.95
CA PRO A 131 -6.81 -8.64 24.85
C PRO A 131 -7.64 -9.93 24.84
N LYS A 132 -8.14 -10.36 26.01
CA LYS A 132 -8.78 -11.69 26.17
C LYS A 132 -10.10 -11.85 25.43
N ASP A 133 -10.79 -10.76 25.13
CA ASP A 133 -12.06 -10.72 24.43
C ASP A 133 -11.92 -10.31 22.95
N PHE A 134 -10.68 -10.20 22.45
CA PHE A 134 -10.39 -9.76 21.09
C PHE A 134 -10.73 -10.85 20.06
N ASN A 135 -11.63 -10.51 19.13
CA ASN A 135 -12.03 -11.36 18.02
C ASN A 135 -11.71 -10.67 16.69
N PHE A 136 -11.01 -11.38 15.80
CA PHE A 136 -10.57 -10.76 14.55
C PHE A 136 -10.25 -11.78 13.46
N ILE A 137 -10.56 -11.45 12.21
CA ILE A 137 -10.24 -12.25 11.04
C ILE A 137 -9.62 -11.34 9.97
N ILE A 138 -8.49 -11.76 9.40
CA ILE A 138 -7.85 -11.08 8.28
C ILE A 138 -7.07 -12.06 7.40
N THR A 139 -7.02 -11.77 6.10
CA THR A 139 -6.16 -12.50 5.16
C THR A 139 -4.76 -11.89 5.16
N SER A 140 -3.75 -12.68 5.52
CA SER A 140 -2.34 -12.26 5.53
C SER A 140 -1.81 -11.97 4.13
N LYS A 141 -0.73 -11.17 4.02
CA LYS A 141 -0.04 -10.95 2.74
C LYS A 141 0.61 -12.23 2.23
N TRP A 142 1.08 -13.07 3.15
CA TRP A 142 1.59 -14.40 2.81
C TRP A 142 0.56 -15.22 2.05
N ASN A 143 -0.69 -15.29 2.51
CA ASN A 143 -1.77 -16.03 1.83
C ASN A 143 -2.13 -15.45 0.45
N LYS A 144 -1.96 -14.14 0.26
CA LYS A 144 -2.17 -13.48 -1.03
C LYS A 144 -1.01 -13.68 -2.00
N SER A 145 0.13 -14.18 -1.54
CA SER A 145 1.30 -14.44 -2.38
C SER A 145 1.15 -15.70 -3.24
N ILE A 146 2.02 -15.87 -4.22
CA ILE A 146 2.04 -17.05 -5.11
C ILE A 146 2.22 -18.37 -4.32
N LYS A 147 2.83 -18.30 -3.15
CA LYS A 147 3.15 -19.44 -2.28
C LYS A 147 2.16 -19.62 -1.13
N GLY A 148 1.12 -18.80 -1.09
CA GLY A 148 0.14 -18.81 -0.01
C GLY A 148 -0.78 -20.01 -0.10
N GLU A 149 -0.44 -21.06 0.61
CA GLU A 149 -1.33 -22.18 0.96
C GLU A 149 -1.86 -21.99 2.39
N GLY A 150 -1.94 -20.73 2.83
CA GLY A 150 -2.20 -20.44 4.23
C GLY A 150 -3.67 -20.29 4.57
N LYS A 151 -3.98 -20.53 5.83
CA LYS A 151 -5.25 -20.21 6.45
C LYS A 151 -5.27 -18.72 6.80
N ASP A 152 -6.44 -18.11 6.76
CA ASP A 152 -6.62 -16.76 7.26
C ASP A 152 -6.23 -16.66 8.74
N VAL A 153 -5.77 -15.47 9.12
CA VAL A 153 -5.50 -15.16 10.53
C VAL A 153 -6.82 -15.07 11.24
N VAL A 154 -7.08 -16.02 12.15
CA VAL A 154 -8.28 -16.05 12.96
C VAL A 154 -7.90 -15.97 14.41
N ILE A 155 -8.35 -14.91 15.07
CA ILE A 155 -8.19 -14.70 16.51
C ILE A 155 -9.58 -14.80 17.13
N LYS A 156 -9.74 -15.66 18.15
CA LYS A 156 -10.96 -15.79 18.93
C LYS A 156 -10.64 -15.73 20.42
N ASN A 157 -11.37 -14.88 21.15
CA ASN A 157 -11.17 -14.68 22.57
C ASN A 157 -9.70 -14.44 22.97
N GLY A 158 -8.99 -13.62 22.17
CA GLY A 158 -7.58 -13.33 22.36
C GLY A 158 -6.60 -14.46 22.01
N GLU A 159 -7.06 -15.61 21.51
CA GLU A 159 -6.20 -16.69 21.05
C GLU A 159 -6.06 -16.71 19.52
N LEU A 160 -4.83 -16.74 19.02
CA LEU A 160 -4.52 -16.95 17.60
C LEU A 160 -4.68 -18.44 17.26
N ILE A 161 -5.78 -18.77 16.57
CA ILE A 161 -6.14 -20.15 16.24
C ILE A 161 -5.47 -20.59 14.95
N SER A 162 -5.50 -19.76 13.92
CA SER A 162 -4.98 -20.10 12.58
C SER A 162 -4.32 -18.90 11.91
N GLY A 163 -3.57 -19.17 10.84
CA GLY A 163 -2.87 -18.17 10.06
C GLY A 163 -1.50 -17.79 10.62
N VAL A 164 -0.83 -16.88 9.94
CA VAL A 164 0.48 -16.34 10.26
C VAL A 164 0.42 -14.82 10.37
N ILE A 165 1.15 -14.26 11.33
CA ILE A 165 1.21 -12.82 11.56
C ILE A 165 2.27 -12.22 10.65
N ASP A 166 1.86 -11.24 9.84
CA ASP A 166 2.73 -10.55 8.89
C ASP A 166 2.46 -9.03 8.88
N LYS A 167 2.89 -8.33 7.82
CA LYS A 167 2.68 -6.89 7.69
C LYS A 167 1.19 -6.50 7.75
N ALA A 168 0.29 -7.31 7.20
CA ALA A 168 -1.15 -7.03 7.24
C ALA A 168 -1.70 -7.01 8.67
N SER A 169 -1.07 -7.74 9.60
CA SER A 169 -1.54 -7.87 10.99
C SER A 169 -0.97 -6.81 11.94
N ILE A 170 0.36 -6.57 11.90
CA ILE A 170 1.05 -5.68 12.85
C ILE A 170 1.88 -4.59 12.18
N GLY A 171 1.84 -4.51 10.85
CA GLY A 171 2.66 -3.57 10.09
C GLY A 171 2.25 -2.12 10.24
N ALA A 172 3.23 -1.22 10.14
CA ALA A 172 2.97 0.20 9.95
C ALA A 172 2.27 0.45 8.61
N GLU A 173 1.39 1.45 8.56
CA GLU A 173 0.63 1.86 7.37
C GLU A 173 -0.32 0.78 6.80
N GLU A 174 -0.68 -0.22 7.60
CA GLU A 174 -1.64 -1.24 7.20
C GLU A 174 -2.98 -1.01 7.90
N PRO A 175 -3.96 -0.51 7.16
CA PRO A 175 -5.32 -0.36 7.67
C PRO A 175 -5.95 -1.73 7.97
N ASP A 176 -6.95 -1.74 8.84
CA ASP A 176 -7.63 -2.95 9.29
C ASP A 176 -6.72 -4.03 9.91
N SER A 177 -5.54 -3.65 10.37
CA SER A 177 -4.61 -4.54 11.07
C SER A 177 -5.08 -4.84 12.50
N VAL A 178 -4.50 -5.88 13.12
CA VAL A 178 -4.72 -6.19 14.54
C VAL A 178 -4.40 -4.97 15.42
N LEU A 179 -3.28 -4.29 15.14
CA LEU A 179 -2.88 -3.08 15.86
C LEU A 179 -3.92 -1.96 15.72
N HIS A 180 -4.43 -1.74 14.50
CA HIS A 180 -5.44 -0.72 14.24
C HIS A 180 -6.73 -1.00 15.03
N ARG A 181 -7.14 -2.25 15.09
CA ARG A 181 -8.35 -2.65 15.82
C ARG A 181 -8.18 -2.54 17.34
N ILE A 182 -7.02 -2.93 17.85
CA ILE A 182 -6.72 -2.74 19.27
C ILE A 182 -6.74 -1.24 19.63
N ALA A 183 -6.16 -0.37 18.80
CA ALA A 183 -6.17 1.07 19.03
C ALA A 183 -7.59 1.65 19.05
N LYS A 184 -8.47 1.19 18.15
CA LYS A 184 -9.85 1.68 18.08
C LYS A 184 -10.78 1.11 19.15
N ASP A 185 -10.69 -0.17 19.40
CA ASP A 185 -11.63 -0.86 20.30
C ASP A 185 -11.22 -0.73 21.78
N TYR A 186 -9.91 -0.65 22.09
CA TYR A 186 -9.37 -0.63 23.47
C TYR A 186 -8.61 0.66 23.83
N GLY A 187 -8.37 1.53 22.83
CA GLY A 187 -7.65 2.79 23.03
C GLY A 187 -6.14 2.71 22.79
N ASN A 188 -5.54 3.91 22.69
CA ASN A 188 -4.13 4.06 22.31
C ASN A 188 -3.15 3.50 23.35
N ASP A 189 -3.48 3.57 24.63
CA ASP A 189 -2.61 3.05 25.70
C ASP A 189 -2.48 1.52 25.64
N VAL A 190 -3.57 0.81 25.40
CA VAL A 190 -3.57 -0.65 25.24
C VAL A 190 -2.82 -1.03 23.95
N ALA A 191 -3.03 -0.28 22.87
CA ALA A 191 -2.32 -0.49 21.61
C ALA A 191 -0.81 -0.26 21.77
N GLN A 192 -0.39 0.75 22.52
CA GLN A 192 1.02 1.02 22.83
C GLN A 192 1.64 -0.13 23.64
N GLN A 193 0.97 -0.60 24.70
CA GLN A 193 1.46 -1.71 25.51
C GLN A 193 1.60 -2.98 24.67
N PHE A 194 0.58 -3.31 23.88
CA PHE A 194 0.60 -4.43 22.94
C PHE A 194 1.80 -4.32 21.98
N LEU A 195 1.95 -3.17 21.31
CA LEU A 195 3.02 -2.96 20.34
C LEU A 195 4.40 -3.09 21.00
N ASN A 196 4.63 -2.41 22.12
CA ASN A 196 5.89 -2.47 22.84
C ASN A 196 6.26 -3.90 23.25
N SER A 197 5.33 -4.62 23.86
CA SER A 197 5.53 -6.00 24.30
C SER A 197 5.87 -6.93 23.15
N ILE A 198 5.13 -6.85 22.07
CA ILE A 198 5.35 -7.68 20.89
C ILE A 198 6.69 -7.34 20.21
N LEU A 199 7.01 -6.06 20.03
CA LEU A 199 8.26 -5.68 19.34
C LEU A 199 9.50 -6.11 20.15
N VAL A 200 9.48 -6.01 21.46
CA VAL A 200 10.58 -6.50 22.31
C VAL A 200 10.70 -8.01 22.22
N MET A 201 9.59 -8.74 22.31
CA MET A 201 9.54 -10.20 22.21
C MET A 201 10.04 -10.66 20.83
N LEU A 202 9.55 -10.09 19.73
CA LEU A 202 9.93 -10.44 18.36
C LEU A 202 11.40 -10.15 18.07
N LYS A 203 11.92 -8.99 18.53
CA LYS A 203 13.33 -8.66 18.42
C LYS A 203 14.19 -9.72 19.10
N THR A 204 13.84 -10.10 20.33
CA THR A 204 14.59 -11.11 21.07
C THR A 204 14.52 -12.47 20.39
N PHE A 205 13.33 -12.89 19.95
CA PHE A 205 13.12 -14.13 19.23
C PHE A 205 14.01 -14.22 17.97
N ILE A 206 13.97 -13.19 17.10
CA ILE A 206 14.75 -13.21 15.85
C ILE A 206 16.25 -13.15 16.13
N THR A 207 16.68 -12.49 17.21
CA THR A 207 18.07 -12.44 17.63
C THR A 207 18.58 -13.81 18.07
N HIS A 208 17.78 -14.57 18.81
CA HIS A 208 18.15 -15.92 19.26
C HIS A 208 18.08 -16.95 18.15
N ARG A 209 17.05 -16.89 17.30
CA ARG A 209 16.90 -17.81 16.18
C ARG A 209 17.91 -17.56 15.07
N GLY A 210 18.24 -16.32 14.81
CA GLY A 210 18.98 -15.87 13.63
C GLY A 210 18.12 -15.85 12.38
N PHE A 211 18.35 -14.86 11.54
CA PHE A 211 17.79 -14.74 10.18
C PHE A 211 18.79 -14.00 9.31
N THR A 212 19.09 -14.57 8.16
CA THR A 212 20.04 -13.99 7.22
C THR A 212 19.57 -14.20 5.79
N TYR A 213 19.98 -13.30 4.90
CA TYR A 213 19.78 -13.39 3.48
C TYR A 213 21.16 -13.47 2.81
N GLY A 214 21.50 -14.65 2.35
CA GLY A 214 22.82 -14.94 1.79
C GLY A 214 22.80 -15.09 0.28
N TYR A 215 24.00 -15.21 -0.30
CA TYR A 215 24.14 -15.45 -1.75
C TYR A 215 23.53 -16.80 -2.19
N SER A 216 23.54 -17.79 -1.30
CA SER A 216 22.90 -19.10 -1.52
C SER A 216 21.38 -19.00 -1.73
N ASP A 217 20.73 -18.01 -1.11
CA ASP A 217 19.28 -17.80 -1.25
C ASP A 217 18.87 -17.31 -2.64
N LEU A 218 19.86 -16.89 -3.47
CA LEU A 218 19.66 -16.48 -4.86
C LEU A 218 19.88 -17.62 -5.87
N TRP A 219 20.19 -18.82 -5.41
CA TRP A 219 20.56 -19.92 -6.30
C TRP A 219 19.34 -20.61 -6.89
N LEU A 220 19.22 -20.57 -8.21
CA LEU A 220 18.21 -21.30 -8.96
C LEU A 220 18.75 -22.66 -9.41
N SER A 221 17.85 -23.64 -9.55
CA SER A 221 18.21 -24.92 -10.16
C SER A 221 18.54 -24.75 -11.66
N GLU A 222 19.36 -25.62 -12.20
CA GLU A 222 19.72 -25.59 -13.64
C GLU A 222 18.47 -25.70 -14.53
N ASP A 223 17.48 -26.49 -14.14
CA ASP A 223 16.25 -26.65 -14.91
C ASP A 223 15.42 -25.37 -14.93
N THR A 224 15.32 -24.69 -13.79
CA THR A 224 14.67 -23.37 -13.72
C THR A 224 15.38 -22.33 -14.59
N HIS A 225 16.73 -22.37 -14.59
CA HIS A 225 17.51 -21.46 -15.42
C HIS A 225 17.29 -21.70 -16.92
N LYS A 226 17.19 -22.97 -17.34
CA LYS A 226 16.82 -23.35 -18.72
C LYS A 226 15.43 -22.84 -19.09
N GLU A 227 14.44 -23.04 -18.20
CA GLU A 227 13.06 -22.56 -18.43
C GLU A 227 13.00 -21.04 -18.61
N ILE A 228 13.72 -20.27 -17.77
CA ILE A 228 13.83 -18.81 -17.90
C ILE A 228 14.47 -18.44 -19.25
N THR A 229 15.55 -19.11 -19.63
CA THR A 229 16.23 -18.86 -20.91
C THR A 229 15.31 -19.15 -22.10
N GLU A 230 14.51 -20.21 -22.05
CA GLU A 230 13.52 -20.50 -23.08
C GLU A 230 12.46 -19.41 -23.20
N VAL A 231 11.96 -18.88 -22.08
CA VAL A 231 11.00 -17.78 -22.09
C VAL A 231 11.57 -16.54 -22.76
N ILE A 232 12.83 -16.21 -22.46
CA ILE A 232 13.52 -15.08 -23.08
C ILE A 232 13.71 -15.32 -24.58
N THR A 233 14.17 -16.51 -24.97
CA THR A 233 14.37 -16.87 -26.40
C THR A 233 13.06 -16.76 -27.18
N LYS A 234 11.97 -17.34 -26.68
CA LYS A 234 10.63 -17.23 -27.29
C LYS A 234 10.17 -15.78 -27.44
N ALA A 235 10.50 -14.91 -26.48
CA ALA A 235 10.19 -13.49 -26.59
C ALA A 235 11.01 -12.80 -27.69
N TYR A 236 12.28 -13.15 -27.85
CA TYR A 236 13.12 -12.63 -28.94
C TYR A 236 12.63 -13.09 -30.32
N ASP A 237 12.23 -14.37 -30.47
CA ASP A 237 11.65 -14.90 -31.72
C ASP A 237 10.38 -14.11 -32.10
N LYS A 238 9.47 -13.93 -31.13
CA LYS A 238 8.24 -13.17 -31.36
C LYS A 238 8.49 -11.69 -31.69
N ILE A 239 9.50 -11.10 -31.09
CA ILE A 239 9.93 -9.73 -31.44
C ILE A 239 10.48 -9.68 -32.86
N GLY A 240 11.24 -10.70 -33.27
CA GLY A 240 11.69 -10.83 -34.66
C GLY A 240 10.52 -10.88 -35.65
N GLU A 241 9.47 -11.65 -35.35
CA GLU A 241 8.25 -11.71 -36.14
C GLU A 241 7.53 -10.35 -36.22
N LEU A 242 7.39 -9.64 -35.09
CA LEU A 242 6.77 -8.31 -35.06
C LEU A 242 7.56 -7.26 -35.88
N ILE A 243 8.89 -7.29 -35.82
CA ILE A 243 9.74 -6.42 -36.62
C ILE A 243 9.61 -6.75 -38.10
N GLN A 244 9.49 -8.04 -38.46
CA GLN A 244 9.27 -8.45 -39.84
C GLN A 244 7.90 -8.01 -40.34
N GLN A 245 6.82 -8.21 -39.58
CA GLN A 245 5.47 -7.73 -39.90
C GLN A 245 5.44 -6.21 -40.10
N TYR A 246 6.18 -5.46 -39.29
CA TYR A 246 6.30 -4.02 -39.46
C TYR A 246 6.98 -3.68 -40.80
N LYS A 247 8.06 -4.34 -41.18
CA LYS A 247 8.74 -4.14 -42.46
C LYS A 247 7.88 -4.50 -43.69
N GLU A 248 7.00 -5.50 -43.52
CA GLU A 248 6.06 -5.97 -44.56
C GLU A 248 4.76 -5.14 -44.58
N GLY A 249 4.56 -4.22 -43.61
CA GLY A 249 3.34 -3.40 -43.53
C GLY A 249 2.10 -4.16 -43.04
N THR A 250 2.26 -5.37 -42.53
CA THR A 250 1.16 -6.24 -42.07
C THR A 250 0.88 -6.12 -40.56
N LEU A 251 1.63 -5.25 -39.83
CA LEU A 251 1.46 -5.06 -38.40
C LEU A 251 0.05 -4.56 -38.05
N PRO A 252 -0.68 -5.15 -37.08
CA PRO A 252 -1.98 -4.65 -36.66
C PRO A 252 -1.85 -3.26 -36.06
N LEU A 253 -2.38 -2.25 -36.75
CA LEU A 253 -2.33 -0.88 -36.27
C LEU A 253 -3.28 -0.66 -35.10
N THR A 254 -2.77 -0.09 -34.03
CA THR A 254 -3.58 0.40 -32.92
C THR A 254 -4.07 1.81 -33.28
N ARG A 255 -5.38 2.05 -33.16
CA ARG A 255 -5.98 3.34 -33.51
C ARG A 255 -5.32 4.50 -32.77
N GLY A 256 -4.97 5.54 -33.51
CA GLY A 256 -4.36 6.77 -32.98
C GLY A 256 -2.86 6.69 -32.71
N LEU A 257 -2.19 5.61 -33.14
CA LEU A 257 -0.74 5.49 -33.08
C LEU A 257 -0.16 5.36 -34.49
N SER A 258 1.01 5.97 -34.69
CA SER A 258 1.79 5.73 -35.93
C SER A 258 2.25 4.27 -35.97
N PRO A 259 2.58 3.70 -37.15
CA PRO A 259 3.08 2.33 -37.25
C PRO A 259 4.33 2.08 -36.37
N GLU A 260 5.20 3.07 -36.24
CA GLU A 260 6.38 2.99 -35.35
C GLU A 260 6.00 2.96 -33.88
N GLU A 261 5.05 3.80 -33.45
CA GLU A 261 4.56 3.82 -32.08
C GLU A 261 3.80 2.53 -31.71
N ALA A 262 3.06 1.97 -32.66
CA ALA A 262 2.39 0.68 -32.48
C ALA A 262 3.41 -0.45 -32.32
N LEU A 263 4.45 -0.49 -33.15
CA LEU A 263 5.53 -1.44 -33.02
C LEU A 263 6.21 -1.33 -31.64
N GLU A 264 6.62 -0.12 -31.24
CA GLU A 264 7.26 0.11 -29.95
C GLU A 264 6.38 -0.36 -28.78
N LEU A 265 5.07 -0.11 -28.84
CA LEU A 265 4.12 -0.59 -27.84
C LEU A 265 4.09 -2.12 -27.75
N TYR A 266 4.00 -2.81 -28.89
CA TYR A 266 4.01 -4.28 -28.92
C TYR A 266 5.32 -4.87 -28.39
N LEU A 267 6.46 -4.29 -28.76
CA LEU A 267 7.77 -4.72 -28.31
C LEU A 267 7.93 -4.56 -26.79
N VAL A 268 7.55 -3.42 -26.23
CA VAL A 268 7.59 -3.18 -24.78
C VAL A 268 6.68 -4.14 -24.03
N ASN A 269 5.49 -4.41 -24.57
CA ASN A 269 4.54 -5.34 -23.98
C ASN A 269 5.10 -6.77 -23.91
N GLU A 270 5.66 -7.28 -25.00
CA GLU A 270 6.23 -8.64 -25.03
C GLU A 270 7.44 -8.76 -24.11
N LEU A 271 8.32 -7.75 -24.08
CA LEU A 271 9.48 -7.73 -23.18
C LEU A 271 9.08 -7.67 -21.70
N SER A 272 8.06 -6.89 -21.38
CA SER A 272 7.52 -6.81 -20.01
C SER A 272 6.87 -8.13 -19.59
N ARG A 273 6.09 -8.77 -20.47
CA ARG A 273 5.51 -10.09 -20.22
C ARG A 273 6.57 -11.17 -20.01
N ALA A 274 7.65 -11.12 -20.80
CA ALA A 274 8.77 -12.05 -20.65
C ALA A 274 9.47 -11.89 -19.29
N ARG A 275 9.76 -10.65 -18.88
CA ARG A 275 10.31 -10.34 -17.56
C ARG A 275 9.42 -10.86 -16.44
N ASP A 276 8.13 -10.54 -16.48
CA ASP A 276 7.18 -10.91 -15.42
C ASP A 276 6.96 -12.43 -15.36
N ARG A 277 7.01 -13.11 -16.51
CA ARG A 277 6.94 -14.57 -16.57
C ARG A 277 8.22 -15.23 -16.01
N ALA A 278 9.38 -14.73 -16.40
CA ALA A 278 10.66 -15.19 -15.86
C ALA A 278 10.76 -14.98 -14.35
N GLY A 279 10.31 -13.82 -13.85
CA GLY A 279 10.24 -13.52 -12.41
C GLY A 279 9.32 -14.48 -11.65
N ARG A 280 8.15 -14.82 -12.20
CA ARG A 280 7.23 -15.79 -11.59
C ARG A 280 7.77 -17.21 -11.57
N ILE A 281 8.49 -17.62 -12.60
CA ILE A 281 9.18 -18.93 -12.65
C ILE A 281 10.23 -19.00 -11.54
N ALA A 282 11.06 -17.97 -11.41
CA ALA A 282 12.07 -17.89 -10.36
C ALA A 282 11.42 -17.93 -8.96
N ASP A 283 10.39 -17.13 -8.71
CA ASP A 283 9.70 -17.08 -7.42
C ASP A 283 9.09 -18.44 -7.04
N ARG A 284 8.47 -19.13 -7.99
CA ARG A 284 7.91 -20.49 -7.76
C ARG A 284 8.95 -21.55 -7.45
N SER A 285 10.16 -21.42 -8.00
CA SER A 285 11.22 -22.42 -7.84
C SER A 285 11.87 -22.40 -6.45
N PHE A 286 11.83 -21.26 -5.74
CA PHE A 286 12.39 -21.17 -4.40
C PHE A 286 11.52 -21.92 -3.38
N PRO A 287 12.11 -22.55 -2.36
CA PRO A 287 11.37 -23.16 -1.27
C PRO A 287 10.74 -22.09 -0.37
N ASN A 288 9.68 -22.45 0.36
CA ASN A 288 8.95 -21.53 1.24
C ASN A 288 9.79 -20.97 2.41
N ASN A 289 10.87 -21.67 2.78
CA ASN A 289 11.80 -21.24 3.83
C ASN A 289 12.94 -20.34 3.30
N ASN A 290 12.95 -19.99 2.02
CA ASN A 290 13.94 -19.05 1.46
C ASN A 290 13.75 -17.67 2.08
N ALA A 291 14.84 -17.06 2.59
CA ALA A 291 14.81 -15.79 3.29
C ALA A 291 14.26 -14.63 2.43
N GLY A 292 14.63 -14.58 1.15
CA GLY A 292 14.13 -13.56 0.22
C GLY A 292 12.64 -13.67 -0.04
N VAL A 293 12.14 -14.91 -0.21
CA VAL A 293 10.70 -15.18 -0.39
C VAL A 293 9.92 -14.82 0.86
N ILE A 294 10.41 -15.18 2.05
CA ILE A 294 9.77 -14.81 3.33
C ILE A 294 9.66 -13.29 3.41
N MET A 295 10.75 -12.55 3.23
CA MET A 295 10.73 -11.08 3.32
C MET A 295 9.78 -10.42 2.32
N ALA A 296 9.76 -10.88 1.07
CA ALA A 296 8.93 -10.31 0.01
C ALA A 296 7.44 -10.65 0.21
N SER A 297 7.12 -11.91 0.51
CA SER A 297 5.74 -12.40 0.62
C SER A 297 5.03 -11.92 1.91
N THR A 298 5.76 -11.74 3.01
CA THR A 298 5.21 -11.19 4.26
C THR A 298 5.10 -9.66 4.22
N GLY A 299 5.72 -9.00 3.25
CA GLY A 299 5.77 -7.54 3.16
C GLY A 299 6.81 -6.90 4.09
N ALA A 300 7.75 -7.67 4.62
CA ALA A 300 8.82 -7.14 5.47
C ALA A 300 9.77 -6.24 4.67
N ARG A 301 10.28 -6.74 3.53
CA ARG A 301 11.15 -5.98 2.63
C ARG A 301 11.22 -6.61 1.24
N GLY A 302 11.30 -5.73 0.22
CA GLY A 302 11.41 -6.18 -1.16
C GLY A 302 10.06 -6.61 -1.75
N SER A 303 10.12 -7.17 -2.94
CA SER A 303 8.97 -7.69 -3.68
C SER A 303 9.40 -8.84 -4.57
N THR A 304 8.46 -9.62 -5.08
CA THR A 304 8.69 -10.66 -6.09
C THR A 304 9.46 -10.13 -7.33
N LEU A 305 9.21 -8.85 -7.69
CA LEU A 305 9.95 -8.20 -8.77
C LEU A 305 11.46 -8.10 -8.46
N ASN A 306 11.82 -7.75 -7.23
CA ASN A 306 13.22 -7.66 -6.82
C ASN A 306 13.91 -9.03 -6.87
N ILE A 307 13.22 -10.08 -6.43
CA ILE A 307 13.73 -11.47 -6.55
C ILE A 307 13.96 -11.82 -8.02
N GLY A 308 12.98 -11.52 -8.88
CA GLY A 308 13.10 -11.76 -10.32
C GLY A 308 14.26 -11.00 -10.97
N GLN A 309 14.51 -9.75 -10.57
CA GLN A 309 15.66 -8.96 -11.06
C GLN A 309 17.00 -9.48 -10.56
N MET A 310 17.04 -9.98 -9.33
CA MET A 310 18.27 -10.56 -8.78
C MET A 310 18.62 -11.90 -9.40
N THR A 311 17.64 -12.74 -9.73
CA THR A 311 17.86 -14.15 -10.06
C THR A 311 17.47 -14.56 -11.48
N ALA A 312 16.54 -13.85 -12.11
CA ALA A 312 16.04 -14.19 -13.45
C ALA A 312 16.47 -13.18 -14.51
N VAL A 313 15.81 -12.02 -14.57
CA VAL A 313 16.01 -11.05 -15.65
C VAL A 313 15.76 -9.63 -15.12
N LEU A 314 16.65 -8.70 -15.46
CA LEU A 314 16.49 -7.29 -15.11
C LEU A 314 15.37 -6.61 -15.93
N GLY A 315 15.32 -6.91 -17.22
CA GLY A 315 14.28 -6.46 -18.13
C GLY A 315 14.60 -5.17 -18.87
N GLN A 316 13.55 -4.60 -19.49
CA GLN A 316 13.68 -3.40 -20.33
C GLN A 316 14.01 -2.17 -19.48
N GLN A 317 15.07 -1.48 -19.85
CA GLN A 317 15.41 -0.17 -19.34
C GLN A 317 14.72 0.90 -20.18
N SER A 318 14.14 1.88 -19.51
CA SER A 318 13.40 2.95 -20.16
C SER A 318 13.89 4.33 -19.74
N ILE A 319 13.83 5.29 -20.66
CA ILE A 319 14.12 6.70 -20.38
C ILE A 319 12.95 7.52 -20.92
N ARG A 320 12.36 8.35 -20.06
CA ARG A 320 11.19 9.17 -20.35
C ARG A 320 10.00 8.36 -20.88
N GLY A 321 9.81 7.16 -20.34
CA GLY A 321 8.73 6.25 -20.70
C GLY A 321 8.88 5.56 -22.05
N LYS A 322 10.02 5.68 -22.72
CA LYS A 322 10.34 5.03 -24.00
C LYS A 322 11.56 4.15 -23.86
N ARG A 323 11.70 3.13 -24.72
CA ARG A 323 12.94 2.38 -24.84
C ARG A 323 14.10 3.32 -25.19
N ILE A 324 15.30 2.96 -24.82
CA ILE A 324 16.49 3.81 -25.05
C ILE A 324 16.66 4.06 -26.55
N HIS A 325 16.62 5.33 -26.96
CA HIS A 325 16.65 5.72 -28.38
C HIS A 325 17.57 6.90 -28.69
N LYS A 326 18.06 7.58 -27.66
CA LYS A 326 18.93 8.76 -27.78
C LYS A 326 20.33 8.44 -27.31
N GLY A 327 21.32 8.94 -27.97
CA GLY A 327 22.74 8.81 -27.69
C GLY A 327 23.54 9.27 -28.90
N TYR A 328 23.31 8.62 -30.03
CA TYR A 328 23.87 8.97 -31.33
C TYR A 328 22.75 9.13 -32.36
N HIS A 329 23.11 9.48 -33.59
CA HIS A 329 22.11 9.60 -34.65
C HIS A 329 21.45 8.23 -34.91
N ASN A 330 20.15 8.15 -34.62
CA ASN A 330 19.29 6.97 -34.76
C ASN A 330 19.83 5.65 -34.18
N ARG A 331 20.67 5.70 -33.15
CA ARG A 331 21.16 4.54 -32.39
C ARG A 331 21.50 4.94 -30.94
N SER A 332 21.46 3.98 -30.04
CA SER A 332 21.76 4.21 -28.62
C SER A 332 23.27 4.31 -28.35
N LEU A 333 24.06 3.41 -28.95
CA LEU A 333 25.50 3.32 -28.80
C LEU A 333 26.18 3.04 -30.15
N PRO A 334 27.50 3.35 -30.32
CA PRO A 334 28.23 3.07 -31.56
C PRO A 334 28.28 1.61 -31.96
N HIS A 335 28.11 0.70 -31.00
CA HIS A 335 28.17 -0.76 -31.20
C HIS A 335 26.98 -1.30 -32.04
N PHE A 336 25.88 -0.56 -32.10
CA PHE A 336 24.67 -0.97 -32.79
C PHE A 336 24.54 -0.31 -34.16
N LYS A 337 23.81 -0.97 -35.07
CA LYS A 337 23.51 -0.43 -36.39
C LYS A 337 22.56 0.77 -36.27
N ILE A 338 22.58 1.66 -37.27
CA ILE A 338 21.64 2.76 -37.36
C ILE A 338 20.23 2.18 -37.55
N ASN A 339 19.23 2.74 -36.87
CA ASN A 339 17.82 2.28 -36.85
C ASN A 339 17.63 0.83 -36.38
N ASP A 340 18.53 0.30 -35.55
CA ASP A 340 18.35 -1.02 -34.97
C ASP A 340 17.23 -0.99 -33.90
N THR A 341 16.19 -1.82 -34.12
CA THR A 341 15.02 -1.95 -33.24
C THR A 341 15.09 -3.16 -32.30
N ASN A 342 16.16 -3.95 -32.40
CA ASN A 342 16.35 -5.13 -31.56
C ASN A 342 16.33 -4.80 -30.05
N PRO A 343 15.90 -5.73 -29.19
CA PRO A 343 15.85 -5.51 -27.75
C PRO A 343 17.19 -5.08 -27.16
N ASP A 344 18.28 -5.76 -27.52
CA ASP A 344 19.62 -5.47 -27.01
C ASP A 344 20.09 -4.06 -27.40
N ALA A 345 19.73 -3.58 -28.61
CA ALA A 345 20.08 -2.23 -29.07
C ALA A 345 19.29 -1.11 -28.38
N LYS A 346 18.13 -1.44 -27.85
CA LYS A 346 17.19 -0.48 -27.23
C LYS A 346 17.09 -0.64 -25.70
N GLY A 347 18.06 -1.30 -25.08
CA GLY A 347 18.22 -1.34 -23.62
C GLY A 347 17.47 -2.45 -22.90
N PHE A 348 17.19 -3.56 -23.53
CA PHE A 348 16.73 -4.75 -22.82
C PHE A 348 17.93 -5.46 -22.18
N VAL A 349 17.85 -5.68 -20.85
CA VAL A 349 18.86 -6.36 -20.06
C VAL A 349 18.36 -7.77 -19.78
N LYS A 350 18.94 -8.74 -20.46
CA LYS A 350 18.60 -10.17 -20.30
C LYS A 350 19.29 -10.85 -19.12
N SER A 351 20.36 -10.24 -18.64
CA SER A 351 21.10 -10.72 -17.47
C SER A 351 20.41 -10.33 -16.17
N ASN A 352 20.83 -10.91 -15.07
CA ASN A 352 20.39 -10.63 -13.71
C ASN A 352 21.55 -10.14 -12.84
N TYR A 353 21.27 -9.69 -11.62
CA TYR A 353 22.31 -9.18 -10.72
C TYR A 353 23.23 -10.29 -10.19
N ARG A 354 22.71 -11.52 -10.01
CA ARG A 354 23.52 -12.64 -9.49
C ARG A 354 24.62 -13.03 -10.46
N ASP A 355 24.28 -13.18 -11.75
CA ASP A 355 25.22 -13.63 -12.78
C ASP A 355 26.09 -12.48 -13.31
N GLY A 356 25.69 -11.24 -13.01
CA GLY A 356 26.36 -10.03 -13.45
C GLY A 356 25.87 -9.51 -14.79
N LEU A 357 26.16 -8.23 -15.05
CA LEU A 357 25.74 -7.54 -16.27
C LEU A 357 26.92 -7.40 -17.22
N THR A 358 26.64 -7.48 -18.51
CA THR A 358 27.65 -7.10 -19.52
C THR A 358 27.89 -5.58 -19.48
N PRO A 359 29.02 -5.06 -19.98
CA PRO A 359 29.30 -3.61 -19.97
C PRO A 359 28.22 -2.78 -20.66
N LEU A 360 27.61 -3.27 -21.73
CA LEU A 360 26.51 -2.61 -22.46
C LEU A 360 25.23 -2.59 -21.61
N GLU A 361 24.88 -3.72 -21.05
CA GLU A 361 23.70 -3.85 -20.16
C GLU A 361 23.84 -2.96 -18.92
N PHE A 362 25.03 -2.95 -18.30
CA PHE A 362 25.31 -2.07 -17.17
C PHE A 362 25.14 -0.60 -17.54
N PHE A 363 25.64 -0.17 -18.71
CA PHE A 363 25.49 1.21 -19.15
C PHE A 363 24.01 1.60 -19.34
N PHE A 364 23.22 0.74 -19.98
CA PHE A 364 21.77 0.99 -20.11
C PHE A 364 21.05 1.02 -18.77
N HIS A 365 21.41 0.12 -17.86
CA HIS A 365 20.87 0.11 -16.51
C HIS A 365 21.25 1.40 -15.74
N ALA A 366 22.48 1.86 -15.85
CA ALA A 366 22.94 3.11 -15.26
C ALA A 366 22.16 4.33 -15.82
N MET A 367 21.83 4.34 -17.11
CA MET A 367 21.00 5.39 -17.72
C MET A 367 19.57 5.40 -17.12
N GLY A 368 18.94 4.23 -17.00
CA GLY A 368 17.61 4.10 -16.37
C GLY A 368 17.63 4.49 -14.89
N GLY A 369 18.64 4.05 -14.15
CA GLY A 369 18.83 4.41 -12.74
C GLY A 369 19.05 5.92 -12.54
N ARG A 370 19.83 6.57 -13.42
CA ARG A 370 20.04 8.04 -13.39
C ARG A 370 18.72 8.80 -13.57
N GLU A 371 17.85 8.35 -14.46
CA GLU A 371 16.52 8.96 -14.61
C GLU A 371 15.71 8.88 -13.31
N GLY A 372 15.72 7.72 -12.65
CA GLY A 372 15.03 7.54 -11.37
C GLY A 372 15.54 8.49 -10.27
N LEU A 373 16.85 8.69 -10.18
CA LEU A 373 17.45 9.64 -9.23
C LEU A 373 17.07 11.09 -9.53
N VAL A 374 17.11 11.51 -10.80
CA VAL A 374 16.71 12.85 -11.22
C VAL A 374 15.21 13.07 -10.97
N ASP A 375 14.39 12.08 -11.28
CA ASP A 375 12.93 12.12 -11.07
C ASP A 375 12.60 12.32 -9.58
N THR A 376 13.28 11.60 -8.70
CA THR A 376 13.12 11.74 -7.25
C THR A 376 13.50 13.15 -6.77
N ALA A 377 14.63 13.69 -7.21
CA ALA A 377 15.10 15.02 -6.81
C ALA A 377 14.12 16.12 -7.27
N VAL A 378 13.64 16.05 -8.52
CA VAL A 378 12.68 17.04 -9.07
C VAL A 378 11.32 16.91 -8.38
N ARG A 379 10.86 15.70 -8.09
CA ARG A 379 9.60 15.42 -7.40
C ARG A 379 9.56 16.05 -6.02
N THR A 380 10.63 15.91 -5.25
CA THR A 380 10.76 16.48 -3.91
C THR A 380 10.51 17.99 -3.95
N GLN A 381 11.12 18.69 -4.90
CA GLN A 381 10.92 20.13 -5.08
C GLN A 381 9.48 20.48 -5.47
N GLN A 382 8.91 19.79 -6.45
CA GLN A 382 7.57 20.08 -6.96
C GLN A 382 6.48 19.80 -5.93
N SER A 383 6.57 18.67 -5.23
CA SER A 383 5.61 18.31 -4.19
C SER A 383 5.70 19.28 -2.99
N GLY A 384 6.91 19.67 -2.58
CA GLY A 384 7.10 20.66 -1.52
C GLY A 384 6.52 22.02 -1.88
N TYR A 385 6.71 22.48 -3.11
CA TYR A 385 6.12 23.74 -3.59
C TYR A 385 4.59 23.69 -3.67
N MET A 386 4.03 22.58 -4.13
CA MET A 386 2.58 22.36 -4.11
C MET A 386 2.03 22.38 -2.68
N GLN A 387 2.65 21.66 -1.75
CA GLN A 387 2.26 21.62 -0.35
C GLN A 387 2.29 23.02 0.29
N ARG A 388 3.36 23.80 0.05
CA ARG A 388 3.45 25.17 0.56
C ARG A 388 2.29 26.05 0.07
N ARG A 389 1.93 25.96 -1.22
CA ARG A 389 0.80 26.73 -1.78
C ARG A 389 -0.53 26.31 -1.16
N LEU A 390 -0.75 25.00 -0.97
CA LEU A 390 -1.95 24.49 -0.31
C LEU A 390 -2.05 24.97 1.14
N ILE A 391 -0.97 24.92 1.91
CA ILE A 391 -0.95 25.41 3.28
C ILE A 391 -1.29 26.90 3.31
N ASN A 392 -0.61 27.74 2.53
CA ASN A 392 -0.88 29.18 2.49
C ASN A 392 -2.32 29.53 2.06
N ALA A 393 -2.95 28.70 1.26
CA ALA A 393 -4.32 28.91 0.82
C ALA A 393 -5.37 28.49 1.88
N LEU A 394 -5.05 27.52 2.71
CA LEU A 394 -6.01 26.88 3.61
C LEU A 394 -5.72 27.10 5.10
N GLU A 395 -4.56 27.66 5.48
CA GLU A 395 -4.11 27.73 6.87
C GLU A 395 -5.05 28.50 7.81
N HIS A 396 -5.88 29.38 7.26
CA HIS A 396 -6.80 30.19 8.02
C HIS A 396 -8.16 29.52 8.28
N LEU A 397 -8.42 28.35 7.69
CA LEU A 397 -9.68 27.64 7.84
C LEU A 397 -9.71 26.84 9.13
N LYS A 398 -10.72 27.08 9.94
CA LYS A 398 -10.96 26.34 11.18
C LYS A 398 -12.43 25.94 11.32
N LEU A 399 -12.65 24.93 12.16
CA LEU A 399 -14.00 24.50 12.55
C LEU A 399 -14.50 25.38 13.69
N GLU A 400 -15.70 25.94 13.55
CA GLU A 400 -16.36 26.71 14.60
C GLU A 400 -17.30 25.82 15.44
N TYR A 401 -17.78 26.34 16.56
CA TYR A 401 -18.65 25.62 17.50
C TYR A 401 -19.99 25.17 16.91
N ASP A 402 -20.43 25.78 15.81
CA ASP A 402 -21.64 25.42 15.06
C ASP A 402 -21.41 24.35 14.01
N SER A 403 -20.24 23.68 14.04
CA SER A 403 -19.79 22.65 13.10
C SER A 403 -19.57 23.16 11.66
N THR A 404 -19.55 24.46 11.43
CA THR A 404 -19.22 25.07 10.14
C THR A 404 -17.73 25.34 10.03
N VAL A 405 -17.19 25.18 8.82
CA VAL A 405 -15.82 25.59 8.51
C VAL A 405 -15.84 27.03 8.02
N ARG A 406 -15.09 27.90 8.67
CA ARG A 406 -15.06 29.33 8.37
C ARG A 406 -13.65 29.86 8.16
N ASP A 407 -13.61 30.97 7.40
CA ASP A 407 -12.42 31.79 7.24
C ASP A 407 -12.31 32.85 8.39
N PRO A 408 -11.21 33.62 8.50
CA PRO A 408 -11.03 34.65 9.52
C PRO A 408 -12.06 35.81 9.44
N HIS A 409 -12.74 35.96 8.31
CA HIS A 409 -13.78 36.98 8.10
C HIS A 409 -15.17 36.50 8.51
N GLY A 410 -15.29 35.24 8.97
CA GLY A 410 -16.56 34.63 9.36
C GLY A 410 -17.39 34.09 8.21
N ASN A 411 -16.84 34.08 6.97
CA ASN A 411 -17.55 33.49 5.84
C ASN A 411 -17.56 31.96 5.97
N ILE A 412 -18.71 31.36 5.71
CA ILE A 412 -18.88 29.90 5.73
C ILE A 412 -18.31 29.32 4.43
N ILE A 413 -17.30 28.48 4.55
CA ILE A 413 -16.70 27.74 3.43
C ILE A 413 -17.36 26.37 3.27
N GLN A 414 -17.66 25.70 4.39
CA GLN A 414 -18.45 24.47 4.41
C GLN A 414 -19.45 24.53 5.57
N TYR A 415 -20.66 24.05 5.32
CA TYR A 415 -21.69 23.95 6.36
C TYR A 415 -21.42 22.80 7.34
N LEU A 416 -20.79 21.75 6.86
CA LEU A 416 -20.35 20.60 7.65
C LEU A 416 -19.01 20.14 7.12
N TYR A 417 -18.01 19.93 7.99
CA TYR A 417 -16.68 19.49 7.58
C TYR A 417 -16.75 18.18 6.83
N GLY A 418 -16.17 18.13 5.61
CA GLY A 418 -16.16 16.91 4.77
C GLY A 418 -17.56 16.40 4.36
N GLU A 419 -18.62 17.18 4.53
CA GLU A 419 -20.04 16.82 4.33
C GLU A 419 -20.61 15.83 5.36
N ASP A 420 -19.79 15.24 6.22
CA ASP A 420 -20.18 14.25 7.23
C ASP A 420 -19.81 14.65 8.67
N GLY A 421 -18.96 15.65 8.86
CA GLY A 421 -18.53 16.14 10.17
C GLY A 421 -17.55 15.21 10.89
N ILE A 422 -16.95 14.25 10.20
CA ILE A 422 -16.12 13.21 10.82
C ILE A 422 -14.64 13.59 10.78
N ASP A 423 -13.95 13.33 11.88
CA ASP A 423 -12.51 13.45 11.98
C ASP A 423 -11.84 12.26 11.25
N PRO A 424 -11.04 12.49 10.20
CA PRO A 424 -10.35 11.43 9.49
C PRO A 424 -9.47 10.54 10.39
N ALA A 425 -8.89 11.08 11.46
CA ALA A 425 -8.11 10.31 12.42
C ALA A 425 -8.97 9.30 13.20
N LYS A 426 -10.24 9.61 13.40
CA LYS A 426 -11.20 8.77 14.12
C LYS A 426 -12.03 7.90 13.16
N SER A 427 -11.93 8.13 11.84
CA SER A 427 -12.66 7.41 10.78
C SER A 427 -12.09 6.01 10.51
N ASP A 428 -12.86 5.17 9.83
CA ASP A 428 -12.45 3.90 9.25
C ASP A 428 -12.41 4.06 7.72
N HIS A 429 -11.21 4.30 7.14
CA HIS A 429 -11.04 4.54 5.70
C HIS A 429 -11.92 5.66 5.12
N GLY A 430 -12.18 6.71 5.91
CA GLY A 430 -13.03 7.83 5.51
C GLY A 430 -14.52 7.60 5.78
N GLU A 431 -14.92 6.47 6.33
CA GLU A 431 -16.27 6.24 6.86
C GLU A 431 -16.26 6.37 8.38
N ALA A 432 -17.34 6.91 8.95
CA ALA A 432 -17.46 7.06 10.40
C ALA A 432 -17.29 5.74 11.15
N VAL A 433 -17.85 4.69 10.57
CA VAL A 433 -17.93 3.38 11.19
C VAL A 433 -17.96 2.28 10.12
N ASN A 434 -17.20 1.23 10.29
CA ASN A 434 -17.31 0.02 9.48
C ASN A 434 -18.44 -0.87 10.01
N ILE A 435 -19.64 -0.70 9.44
CA ILE A 435 -20.88 -1.35 9.88
C ILE A 435 -20.79 -2.87 9.71
N SER A 436 -20.28 -3.34 8.58
CA SER A 436 -20.16 -4.77 8.29
C SER A 436 -19.37 -5.51 9.38
N ARG A 437 -18.26 -4.92 9.81
CA ARG A 437 -17.40 -5.49 10.85
C ARG A 437 -18.10 -5.56 12.21
N ILE A 438 -18.81 -4.51 12.60
CA ILE A 438 -19.53 -4.51 13.90
C ILE A 438 -20.57 -5.61 13.91
N ILE A 439 -21.31 -5.74 12.82
CA ILE A 439 -22.32 -6.78 12.68
C ILE A 439 -21.69 -8.18 12.67
N GLU A 440 -20.57 -8.38 11.97
CA GLU A 440 -19.82 -9.63 11.98
C GLU A 440 -19.30 -9.98 13.36
N SER A 441 -18.74 -9.01 14.09
CA SER A 441 -18.23 -9.22 15.45
C SER A 441 -19.34 -9.62 16.44
N GLU A 442 -20.51 -9.02 16.34
CA GLU A 442 -21.65 -9.36 17.19
C GLU A 442 -22.33 -10.67 16.75
N SER A 443 -22.32 -10.98 15.45
CA SER A 443 -22.91 -12.25 14.93
C SER A 443 -22.18 -13.49 15.45
N VAL A 444 -20.91 -13.37 15.85
CA VAL A 444 -20.13 -14.48 16.44
C VAL A 444 -20.57 -14.77 17.89
N VAL A 445 -21.13 -13.77 18.59
CA VAL A 445 -21.51 -13.85 20.01
C VAL A 445 -23.02 -13.99 20.19
N ASP A 446 -23.80 -13.69 19.15
CA ASP A 446 -25.27 -13.66 19.23
C ASP A 446 -25.88 -15.08 19.08
N GLU A 447 -26.32 -15.64 20.19
CA GLU A 447 -27.00 -16.96 20.29
C GLU A 447 -28.55 -16.85 20.29
N GLY A 448 -29.11 -15.63 20.06
CA GLY A 448 -30.54 -15.36 20.16
C GLY A 448 -31.37 -15.79 18.94
N THR A 449 -32.70 -15.77 19.08
CA THR A 449 -33.64 -15.95 17.97
C THR A 449 -33.55 -14.80 16.98
N LYS A 450 -33.35 -15.11 15.71
CA LYS A 450 -33.19 -14.13 14.62
C LYS A 450 -34.41 -13.24 14.48
N ALA A 451 -34.20 -11.91 14.37
CA ALA A 451 -35.25 -10.93 14.19
C ALA A 451 -35.87 -11.02 12.78
N THR A 452 -37.15 -10.64 12.66
CA THR A 452 -37.84 -10.50 11.38
C THR A 452 -37.47 -9.17 10.70
N GLU A 453 -37.67 -9.08 9.39
CA GLU A 453 -37.37 -7.85 8.62
C GLU A 453 -38.16 -6.63 9.14
N GLU A 454 -39.43 -6.82 9.52
CA GLU A 454 -40.29 -5.77 10.09
C GLU A 454 -39.76 -5.27 11.44
N GLU A 455 -39.23 -6.16 12.26
CA GLU A 455 -38.63 -5.84 13.56
C GLU A 455 -37.33 -5.06 13.41
N ILE A 456 -36.51 -5.42 12.42
CA ILE A 456 -35.25 -4.69 12.10
C ILE A 456 -35.58 -3.26 11.70
N ILE A 457 -36.53 -3.06 10.79
CA ILE A 457 -36.93 -1.72 10.32
C ILE A 457 -37.51 -0.89 11.49
N HIS A 458 -38.34 -1.50 12.32
CA HIS A 458 -38.94 -0.80 13.48
C HIS A 458 -37.87 -0.36 14.49
N ILE A 459 -36.89 -1.19 14.79
CA ILE A 459 -35.79 -0.82 15.72
C ILE A 459 -34.91 0.27 15.11
N LEU A 460 -34.65 0.23 13.80
CA LEU A 460 -33.90 1.28 13.10
C LEU A 460 -34.63 2.61 13.12
N ASP A 461 -35.93 2.64 12.85
CA ASP A 461 -36.73 3.87 12.86
C ASP A 461 -36.80 4.51 14.25
N GLN A 462 -36.83 3.72 15.31
CA GLN A 462 -36.84 4.25 16.68
C GLN A 462 -35.51 4.83 17.12
N ASN A 463 -34.38 4.24 16.72
CA ASN A 463 -33.07 4.58 17.27
C ASN A 463 -32.21 5.46 16.35
N ILE A 464 -32.48 5.48 15.03
CA ILE A 464 -31.61 6.13 14.02
C ILE A 464 -32.39 7.17 13.18
N SER A 465 -33.41 7.80 13.73
CA SER A 465 -34.19 8.82 13.02
C SER A 465 -33.36 10.06 12.61
N ASN A 466 -32.26 10.35 13.32
CA ASN A 466 -31.46 11.57 13.15
C ASN A 466 -30.21 11.37 12.26
N LEU A 467 -29.92 10.14 11.80
CA LEU A 467 -28.77 9.89 10.96
C LEU A 467 -29.06 10.16 9.48
N ASN A 468 -27.96 10.40 8.72
CA ASN A 468 -28.02 10.60 7.27
C ASN A 468 -28.70 9.41 6.59
N LEU A 469 -29.63 9.70 5.65
CA LEU A 469 -30.42 8.70 4.90
C LEU A 469 -29.55 7.63 4.24
N LYS A 470 -28.39 8.01 3.72
CA LYS A 470 -27.45 7.09 3.07
C LYS A 470 -26.85 6.10 4.08
N LEU A 471 -26.52 6.56 5.26
CA LEU A 471 -25.96 5.71 6.33
C LEU A 471 -27.03 4.76 6.87
N LYS A 472 -28.27 5.25 7.04
CA LYS A 472 -29.43 4.45 7.46
C LYS A 472 -29.70 3.32 6.46
N SER A 473 -29.72 3.61 5.16
CA SER A 473 -29.95 2.57 4.13
C SER A 473 -28.82 1.54 4.07
N ASN A 474 -27.57 1.94 4.33
CA ASN A 474 -26.45 1.00 4.42
C ASN A 474 -26.58 0.07 5.62
N ILE A 475 -26.93 0.61 6.80
CA ILE A 475 -27.12 -0.18 8.02
C ILE A 475 -28.25 -1.20 7.81
N GLU A 476 -29.38 -0.76 7.24
CA GLU A 476 -30.52 -1.61 6.93
C GLU A 476 -30.15 -2.77 6.00
N ASN A 477 -29.50 -2.48 4.87
CA ASN A 477 -29.09 -3.49 3.90
C ASN A 477 -28.15 -4.55 4.49
N ILE A 478 -27.19 -4.14 5.34
CA ILE A 478 -26.22 -5.06 5.93
C ILE A 478 -26.88 -5.88 7.05
N LEU A 479 -27.78 -5.30 7.86
CA LEU A 479 -28.52 -6.02 8.89
C LEU A 479 -29.50 -7.06 8.29
N LEU A 480 -30.12 -6.74 7.17
CA LEU A 480 -30.99 -7.70 6.44
C LEU A 480 -30.22 -8.90 5.89
N GLN A 481 -28.96 -8.70 5.50
CA GLN A 481 -28.08 -9.79 5.06
C GLN A 481 -27.58 -10.66 6.21
N ASN A 482 -27.30 -10.07 7.37
CA ASN A 482 -26.73 -10.73 8.55
C ASN A 482 -27.79 -10.79 9.67
N LYS A 483 -28.70 -11.75 9.61
CA LYS A 483 -29.82 -11.90 10.55
C LYS A 483 -29.34 -12.08 11.99
N LEU A 484 -29.40 -11.02 12.79
CA LEU A 484 -29.12 -10.97 14.23
C LEU A 484 -30.40 -11.10 15.07
N SER A 485 -30.24 -11.36 16.37
CA SER A 485 -31.34 -11.27 17.33
C SER A 485 -31.72 -9.82 17.63
N LYS A 486 -32.89 -9.54 18.19
CA LYS A 486 -33.31 -8.18 18.61
C LYS A 486 -32.30 -7.53 19.52
N GLN A 487 -31.79 -8.27 20.52
CA GLN A 487 -30.80 -7.75 21.46
C GLN A 487 -29.45 -7.48 20.77
N GLY A 488 -29.05 -8.32 19.81
CA GLY A 488 -27.86 -8.12 19.00
C GLY A 488 -27.96 -6.85 18.15
N ILE A 489 -29.12 -6.60 17.52
CA ILE A 489 -29.37 -5.40 16.73
C ILE A 489 -29.33 -4.13 17.58
N GLU A 490 -29.97 -4.11 18.74
CA GLU A 490 -29.94 -2.96 19.66
C GLU A 490 -28.51 -2.65 20.14
N LYS A 491 -27.69 -3.67 20.44
CA LYS A 491 -26.28 -3.50 20.79
C LYS A 491 -25.46 -2.93 19.64
N VAL A 492 -25.66 -3.45 18.44
CA VAL A 492 -25.00 -2.97 17.22
C VAL A 492 -25.32 -1.51 16.98
N ILE A 493 -26.60 -1.14 17.03
CA ILE A 493 -27.06 0.25 16.81
C ILE A 493 -26.46 1.18 17.85
N LYS A 494 -26.53 0.81 19.13
CA LYS A 494 -25.94 1.61 20.20
C LYS A 494 -24.43 1.81 20.00
N LYS A 495 -23.72 0.76 19.64
CA LYS A 495 -22.28 0.82 19.36
C LYS A 495 -21.96 1.70 18.14
N ILE A 496 -22.80 1.65 17.10
CA ILE A 496 -22.68 2.51 15.91
C ILE A 496 -22.85 3.98 16.31
N ILE A 497 -23.90 4.31 17.08
CA ILE A 497 -24.15 5.68 17.53
C ILE A 497 -22.97 6.21 18.37
N ASP A 498 -22.54 5.45 19.38
CA ASP A 498 -21.40 5.82 20.24
C ASP A 498 -20.12 6.06 19.41
N LEU A 499 -19.88 5.25 18.38
CA LEU A 499 -18.70 5.41 17.51
C LEU A 499 -18.81 6.63 16.59
N ILE A 500 -20.01 6.94 16.07
CA ILE A 500 -20.24 8.13 15.26
C ILE A 500 -20.04 9.38 16.12
N GLU A 501 -20.59 9.43 17.34
CA GLU A 501 -20.41 10.56 18.24
C GLU A 501 -18.94 10.80 18.59
N ARG A 502 -18.18 9.73 18.84
CA ARG A 502 -16.73 9.81 19.09
C ARG A 502 -15.92 10.20 17.86
N ALA A 503 -16.41 9.88 16.67
CA ALA A 503 -15.74 10.19 15.41
C ALA A 503 -15.97 11.64 14.95
N MET A 504 -16.89 12.39 15.56
CA MET A 504 -17.11 13.79 15.21
C MET A 504 -15.85 14.62 15.45
N VAL A 505 -15.58 15.54 14.53
CA VAL A 505 -14.46 16.48 14.63
C VAL A 505 -14.72 17.50 15.75
N GLU A 506 -13.69 17.85 16.48
CA GLU A 506 -13.79 18.77 17.61
C GLU A 506 -13.80 20.24 17.14
N PRO A 507 -14.66 21.10 17.71
CA PRO A 507 -14.62 22.52 17.41
C PRO A 507 -13.26 23.15 17.72
N GLY A 508 -12.81 24.05 16.86
CA GLY A 508 -11.52 24.70 16.99
C GLY A 508 -10.38 24.01 16.23
N GLU A 509 -10.62 22.84 15.64
CA GLU A 509 -9.61 22.11 14.84
C GLU A 509 -9.19 22.94 13.62
N ALA A 510 -7.87 22.97 13.35
CA ALA A 510 -7.28 23.65 12.19
C ALA A 510 -7.42 22.79 10.92
N VAL A 511 -8.65 22.54 10.50
CA VAL A 511 -9.00 21.62 9.40
C VAL A 511 -8.34 21.98 8.07
N GLY A 512 -8.05 23.27 7.83
CA GLY A 512 -7.38 23.71 6.62
C GLY A 512 -5.93 23.23 6.55
N VAL A 513 -5.19 23.30 7.64
CA VAL A 513 -3.80 22.81 7.71
C VAL A 513 -3.75 21.29 7.59
N VAL A 514 -4.62 20.57 8.31
CA VAL A 514 -4.74 19.11 8.24
C VAL A 514 -5.03 18.66 6.82
N THR A 515 -5.98 19.32 6.14
CA THR A 515 -6.32 19.03 4.73
C THR A 515 -5.14 19.28 3.79
N ALA A 516 -4.48 20.44 3.90
CA ALA A 516 -3.35 20.79 3.05
C ALA A 516 -2.17 19.79 3.20
N GLN A 517 -1.87 19.39 4.43
CA GLN A 517 -0.81 18.41 4.71
C GLN A 517 -1.19 17.00 4.25
N SER A 518 -2.44 16.59 4.42
CA SER A 518 -2.95 15.27 4.01
C SER A 518 -2.98 15.09 2.50
N ILE A 519 -3.16 16.18 1.72
CA ILE A 519 -3.04 16.17 0.26
C ILE A 519 -1.58 16.26 -0.17
N GLY A 520 -0.77 17.07 0.50
CA GLY A 520 0.61 17.35 0.10
C GLY A 520 1.59 16.22 0.38
N GLU A 521 1.45 15.52 1.51
CA GLU A 521 2.35 14.44 1.92
C GLU A 521 2.41 13.30 0.88
N PRO A 522 1.29 12.72 0.42
CA PRO A 522 1.33 11.66 -0.59
C PRO A 522 1.97 12.10 -1.91
N GLY A 523 1.93 13.39 -2.23
CA GLY A 523 2.54 13.95 -3.44
C GLY A 523 4.04 13.65 -3.54
N THR A 524 4.74 13.58 -2.42
CA THR A 524 6.17 13.25 -2.40
C THR A 524 6.45 11.79 -2.80
N GLN A 525 5.50 10.90 -2.58
CA GLN A 525 5.60 9.48 -2.91
C GLN A 525 5.05 9.14 -4.31
N MET A 526 4.34 10.08 -4.96
CA MET A 526 3.80 9.87 -6.31
C MET A 526 4.90 9.92 -7.37
N THR A 527 4.75 9.16 -8.45
CA THR A 527 5.64 9.23 -9.59
C THR A 527 5.39 10.51 -10.39
N LEU A 528 6.43 11.17 -10.89
CA LEU A 528 6.30 12.31 -11.81
C LEU A 528 5.77 11.90 -13.17
N ARG A 529 6.00 10.66 -13.55
CA ARG A 529 5.54 10.07 -14.80
C ARG A 529 4.93 8.72 -14.51
N THR A 530 3.81 8.45 -15.12
CA THR A 530 3.29 7.10 -15.22
C THR A 530 4.30 6.28 -16.01
N PHE A 531 4.93 5.32 -15.37
CA PHE A 531 5.50 4.20 -16.10
C PHE A 531 4.31 3.55 -16.78
N HIS A 532 4.27 3.60 -18.10
CA HIS A 532 3.21 2.96 -18.86
C HIS A 532 3.18 1.50 -18.44
N TYR A 533 2.12 1.10 -17.77
CA TYR A 533 1.81 -0.30 -17.60
C TYR A 533 1.62 -0.84 -19.02
N ALA A 534 2.62 -1.59 -19.46
CA ALA A 534 2.61 -2.17 -20.77
C ALA A 534 1.38 -3.08 -20.89
N GLY A 535 0.44 -2.75 -21.76
CA GLY A 535 -0.65 -3.64 -22.15
C GLY A 535 -2.08 -3.15 -21.94
N VAL A 536 -2.31 -2.08 -21.23
CA VAL A 536 -3.65 -1.48 -21.15
C VAL A 536 -3.69 -0.26 -22.09
N LYS A 537 -4.70 -0.20 -22.93
CA LYS A 537 -5.07 1.01 -23.68
C LYS A 537 -5.48 2.10 -22.71
N GLU A 538 -4.54 2.63 -21.96
CA GLU A 538 -4.84 3.78 -21.15
C GLU A 538 -4.85 5.02 -22.02
N ARG A 539 -5.94 5.74 -21.87
CA ARG A 539 -6.10 7.09 -22.33
C ARG A 539 -4.81 7.85 -22.01
N ASN A 540 -4.33 8.65 -22.91
CA ASN A 540 -3.17 9.52 -22.72
C ASN A 540 -3.54 10.61 -21.69
N VAL A 541 -3.76 10.23 -20.44
CA VAL A 541 -4.19 11.11 -19.36
C VAL A 541 -3.00 11.35 -18.45
N THR A 542 -2.78 12.59 -18.08
CA THR A 542 -1.81 12.96 -17.05
C THR A 542 -2.24 12.35 -15.73
N LEU A 543 -1.39 11.52 -15.14
CA LEU A 543 -1.63 10.86 -13.85
C LEU A 543 -0.53 11.26 -12.85
N GLY A 544 -0.73 10.89 -11.58
CA GLY A 544 0.24 11.15 -10.53
C GLY A 544 0.35 12.63 -10.15
N LEU A 545 1.54 13.04 -9.70
CA LEU A 545 1.80 14.39 -9.18
C LEU A 545 1.46 15.51 -10.18
N PRO A 546 1.77 15.44 -11.49
CA PRO A 546 1.39 16.47 -12.44
C PRO A 546 -0.13 16.69 -12.52
N ARG A 547 -0.92 15.63 -12.45
CA ARG A 547 -2.38 15.74 -12.47
C ARG A 547 -2.92 16.38 -11.18
N LEU A 548 -2.34 16.03 -10.04
CA LEU A 548 -2.70 16.64 -8.77
C LEU A 548 -2.41 18.15 -8.79
N ILE A 549 -1.25 18.56 -9.32
CA ILE A 549 -0.90 19.97 -9.48
C ILE A 549 -1.88 20.69 -10.42
N GLU A 550 -2.30 20.08 -11.52
CA GLU A 550 -3.31 20.67 -12.41
C GLU A 550 -4.65 20.94 -11.70
N LEU A 551 -5.09 19.99 -10.87
CA LEU A 551 -6.33 20.11 -10.09
C LEU A 551 -6.23 21.21 -9.03
N VAL A 552 -5.13 21.22 -8.27
CA VAL A 552 -4.87 22.23 -7.24
C VAL A 552 -4.73 23.63 -7.83
N ASP A 553 -4.09 23.76 -8.99
CA ASP A 553 -3.94 25.04 -9.70
C ASP A 553 -5.23 25.48 -10.44
N ALA A 554 -6.27 24.65 -10.42
CA ALA A 554 -7.52 24.88 -11.16
C ALA A 554 -7.29 25.30 -12.62
N ARG A 555 -6.38 24.62 -13.32
CA ARG A 555 -6.01 24.96 -14.70
C ARG A 555 -7.19 24.86 -15.65
N LYS A 556 -7.50 25.92 -16.36
CA LYS A 556 -8.60 25.97 -17.34
C LYS A 556 -8.41 24.97 -18.49
N LYS A 557 -7.16 24.70 -18.89
CA LYS A 557 -6.81 23.72 -19.92
C LYS A 557 -5.85 22.71 -19.33
N PRO A 558 -6.30 21.47 -19.06
CA PRO A 558 -5.41 20.40 -18.64
C PRO A 558 -4.43 20.03 -19.77
N ILE A 559 -3.29 19.42 -19.43
CA ILE A 559 -2.27 18.99 -20.40
C ILE A 559 -2.87 17.95 -21.36
N THR A 560 -3.68 17.05 -20.83
CA THR A 560 -4.36 15.99 -21.59
C THR A 560 -5.87 16.11 -21.39
N PRO A 561 -6.56 16.98 -22.15
CA PRO A 561 -8.02 17.10 -22.05
C PRO A 561 -8.70 15.82 -22.54
N THR A 562 -9.67 15.34 -21.78
CA THR A 562 -10.47 14.16 -22.13
C THR A 562 -11.94 14.53 -22.21
N MET A 563 -12.65 13.92 -23.15
CA MET A 563 -14.07 14.08 -23.31
C MET A 563 -14.71 12.71 -23.54
N ASP A 564 -15.74 12.40 -22.79
CA ASP A 564 -16.55 11.18 -22.97
C ASP A 564 -17.75 11.54 -23.83
N ILE A 565 -17.90 10.85 -24.97
CA ILE A 565 -19.00 11.05 -25.92
C ILE A 565 -19.93 9.87 -25.79
N TYR A 566 -21.14 10.13 -25.30
CA TYR A 566 -22.19 9.13 -25.18
C TYR A 566 -22.91 9.02 -26.51
N LEU A 567 -23.05 7.78 -27.00
CA LEU A 567 -23.77 7.49 -28.23
C LEU A 567 -25.26 7.34 -27.94
N ASP A 568 -26.10 7.76 -28.91
CA ASP A 568 -27.53 7.55 -28.90
C ASP A 568 -27.89 6.06 -29.04
N GLU A 569 -29.15 5.72 -28.83
CA GLU A 569 -29.60 4.31 -28.76
C GLU A 569 -29.33 3.55 -30.07
N GLU A 570 -29.41 4.21 -31.23
CA GLU A 570 -29.16 3.57 -32.52
C GLU A 570 -27.69 3.20 -32.74
N HIS A 571 -26.77 4.07 -32.31
CA HIS A 571 -25.33 3.85 -32.52
C HIS A 571 -24.68 3.03 -31.41
N ARG A 572 -25.30 2.94 -30.23
CA ARG A 572 -24.80 2.15 -29.07
C ARG A 572 -24.94 0.64 -29.27
N ILE A 573 -25.97 0.18 -30.02
CA ILE A 573 -26.32 -1.24 -30.14
C ILE A 573 -25.34 -2.00 -31.06
N SER A 574 -24.78 -1.34 -32.10
CA SER A 574 -23.88 -1.97 -33.08
C SER A 574 -22.48 -1.41 -33.01
N ARG A 575 -21.48 -2.30 -32.91
CA ARG A 575 -20.06 -1.93 -32.94
C ARG A 575 -19.68 -1.24 -34.25
N GLU A 576 -20.28 -1.61 -35.36
CA GLU A 576 -20.00 -1.02 -36.67
C GLU A 576 -20.52 0.42 -36.76
N LYS A 577 -21.72 0.69 -36.26
CA LYS A 577 -22.29 2.04 -36.19
C LYS A 577 -21.51 2.92 -35.24
N ALA A 578 -21.11 2.40 -34.06
CA ALA A 578 -20.23 3.13 -33.12
C ALA A 578 -18.87 3.48 -33.75
N LEU A 579 -18.34 2.58 -34.58
CA LEU A 579 -17.09 2.80 -35.31
C LEU A 579 -17.21 3.84 -36.42
N SER A 580 -18.37 3.97 -37.09
CA SER A 580 -18.60 5.01 -38.08
C SER A 580 -18.57 6.40 -37.45
N VAL A 581 -19.27 6.58 -36.32
CA VAL A 581 -19.24 7.84 -35.55
C VAL A 581 -17.82 8.14 -35.06
N ALA A 582 -17.09 7.13 -34.54
CA ALA A 582 -15.71 7.35 -34.13
C ALA A 582 -14.80 7.80 -35.27
N LYS A 583 -15.00 7.32 -36.49
CA LYS A 583 -14.22 7.76 -37.68
C LYS A 583 -14.46 9.22 -38.04
N GLU A 584 -15.67 9.73 -37.84
CA GLU A 584 -16.00 11.14 -38.09
C GLU A 584 -15.38 12.09 -37.06
N ILE A 585 -15.21 11.61 -35.80
CA ILE A 585 -14.71 12.42 -34.69
C ILE A 585 -13.17 12.41 -34.62
N ILE A 586 -12.51 11.32 -35.07
CA ILE A 586 -11.06 11.16 -34.97
C ILE A 586 -10.35 12.20 -35.83
N HIS A 587 -9.48 13.00 -35.22
CA HIS A 587 -8.58 13.92 -35.93
C HIS A 587 -7.59 13.12 -36.77
N THR A 588 -7.74 13.18 -38.08
CA THR A 588 -6.90 12.49 -39.07
C THR A 588 -5.83 13.44 -39.59
N LYS A 589 -4.58 13.08 -39.39
CA LYS A 589 -3.43 13.83 -39.95
C LYS A 589 -3.13 13.34 -41.35
N VAL A 590 -2.50 14.20 -42.18
CA VAL A 590 -2.07 13.82 -43.51
C VAL A 590 -1.18 12.58 -43.51
N ILE A 591 -0.30 12.45 -42.53
CA ILE A 591 0.59 11.30 -42.38
C ILE A 591 -0.16 9.96 -42.11
N ASP A 592 -1.37 10.03 -41.57
CA ASP A 592 -2.19 8.83 -41.26
C ASP A 592 -2.89 8.28 -42.53
N VAL A 593 -2.89 9.05 -43.60
CA VAL A 593 -3.59 8.75 -44.88
C VAL A 593 -2.63 8.54 -46.05
N VAL A 594 -1.37 8.96 -45.90
CA VAL A 594 -0.35 8.86 -46.96
C VAL A 594 0.39 7.53 -46.84
N GLU A 595 0.34 6.71 -47.89
CA GLU A 595 1.03 5.42 -47.96
C GLU A 595 2.56 5.57 -48.12
N LYS A 596 3.04 6.65 -48.69
CA LYS A 596 4.47 6.90 -48.94
C LYS A 596 4.76 8.38 -49.06
N THR A 597 5.76 8.87 -48.37
CA THR A 597 6.37 10.18 -48.60
C THR A 597 7.74 9.99 -49.23
N ASP A 598 7.95 10.49 -50.43
CA ASP A 598 9.27 10.56 -51.06
C ASP A 598 10.10 11.70 -50.46
#